data_1ae8dc3f474ca4cf9fdc727864b0e547
#
_entry.id   1ae8dc3f474ca4cf9fdc727864b0e547
#
_cell.length_a   1.000
_cell.length_b   1.000
_cell.length_c   1.000
_cell.angle_alpha   90.00
_cell.angle_beta   90.00
_cell.angle_gamma   90.00
#
_symmetry.space_group_name_H-M   'P 1'
#
loop_
_entity.id
_entity.type
_entity.pdbx_description
1 polymer ?
#
loop_
_entity_poly.entity_id
_entity_poly.type
_entity_poly.pdbx_seq_one_letter_code
_entity_poly.pdbx_strand_id
1 'polypeptide(L)'
;MPPLDILLTEQPNLTYGQNIEPDIFPRRCFPDPCKHIKFNPEYADSVCGDPRLGPLTLPSRFPVSVETATYYRYGGLCADEFILRWAGDLDPKKWFNYPDFDGFALDSQGKPIKAEVTLTVGRKVDRFGSPKGKFVAPLGSSYISRSLPPSNLAPGKTGNYPDNYHVYMVLKPFSGFLGPVASWFGQPGLGSQIHLKSSVEELLTGGFLRELREDEYDEPSEYSYDPNPGKA
;
A
#
# COMPACT_ATOMS: atom_id res chain seq x y z
N MET A 1 13.69 6.61 55.12
CA MET A 1 13.55 6.24 53.71
C MET A 1 13.88 7.50 52.92
N PRO A 2 14.98 7.56 52.17
CA PRO A 2 15.25 8.67 51.27
C PRO A 2 14.44 8.52 49.97
N PRO A 3 14.07 9.63 49.30
CA PRO A 3 13.32 9.58 48.05
C PRO A 3 14.18 9.02 46.92
N LEU A 4 13.58 8.17 46.07
CA LEU A 4 14.16 7.73 44.83
C LEU A 4 14.23 8.91 43.85
N ASP A 5 15.43 9.47 43.67
CA ASP A 5 15.74 10.31 42.52
C ASP A 5 15.64 9.48 41.25
N ILE A 6 14.56 9.68 40.51
CA ILE A 6 14.45 9.21 39.15
C ILE A 6 15.40 10.06 38.32
N LEU A 7 16.57 9.51 38.02
CA LEU A 7 17.47 10.03 37.01
C LEU A 7 16.71 10.02 35.67
N LEU A 8 16.18 11.19 35.32
CA LEU A 8 15.82 11.51 33.95
C LEU A 8 17.12 11.49 33.14
N THR A 9 17.49 10.35 32.59
CA THR A 9 18.52 10.27 31.58
C THR A 9 18.07 11.13 30.39
N GLU A 10 18.77 12.25 30.20
CA GLU A 10 18.64 13.09 29.01
C GLU A 10 18.70 12.19 27.79
N GLN A 11 17.60 12.18 27.04
CA GLN A 11 17.56 11.51 25.74
C GLN A 11 18.58 12.24 24.85
N PRO A 12 19.48 11.50 24.16
CA PRO A 12 20.41 12.13 23.24
C PRO A 12 19.57 12.86 22.18
N ASN A 13 19.92 14.13 21.96
CA ASN A 13 19.35 15.01 20.93
C ASN A 13 19.21 14.22 19.62
N LEU A 14 18.00 13.78 19.31
CA LEU A 14 17.60 13.39 17.98
C LEU A 14 17.65 14.66 17.13
N THR A 15 18.75 14.87 16.44
CA THR A 15 19.06 16.06 15.63
C THR A 15 18.17 16.20 14.39
N TYR A 16 17.18 15.37 14.26
CA TYR A 16 16.16 15.44 13.21
C TYR A 16 14.80 15.45 13.90
N GLY A 17 14.11 16.60 13.86
CA GLY A 17 12.81 16.84 14.49
C GLY A 17 11.67 16.02 13.90
N GLN A 18 11.86 14.72 13.74
CA GLN A 18 10.84 13.80 13.28
C GLN A 18 10.21 13.15 14.50
N ASN A 19 8.93 13.44 14.73
CA ASN A 19 8.07 12.64 15.60
C ASN A 19 7.78 11.31 14.90
N ILE A 20 8.76 10.39 14.93
CA ILE A 20 8.52 9.00 14.50
C ILE A 20 7.65 8.37 15.57
N GLU A 21 6.49 7.85 15.18
CA GLU A 21 5.61 7.12 16.10
C GLU A 21 6.42 6.00 16.78
N PRO A 22 6.40 5.90 18.13
CA PRO A 22 7.31 5.03 18.88
C PRO A 22 7.17 3.55 18.55
N ASP A 23 6.07 3.14 17.93
CA ASP A 23 5.78 1.73 17.62
C ASP A 23 6.11 1.31 16.18
N ILE A 24 6.66 2.21 15.36
CA ILE A 24 7.03 1.91 13.96
C ILE A 24 8.14 0.86 13.89
N PHE A 25 9.11 0.92 14.80
CA PHE A 25 10.28 0.05 14.79
C PHE A 25 10.37 -0.80 16.06
N PRO A 26 10.87 -2.04 15.95
CA PRO A 26 11.16 -2.85 17.12
C PRO A 26 12.22 -2.18 18.03
N ARG A 27 12.15 -2.42 19.33
CA ARG A 27 13.05 -1.81 20.33
C ARG A 27 14.54 -1.95 20.01
N ARG A 28 14.95 -3.04 19.33
CA ARG A 28 16.35 -3.27 18.95
C ARG A 28 16.91 -2.25 17.95
N CYS A 29 16.05 -1.49 17.30
CA CYS A 29 16.45 -0.44 16.34
C CYS A 29 16.86 0.88 17.04
N PHE A 30 16.55 1.01 18.32
CA PHE A 30 16.90 2.21 19.11
C PHE A 30 18.30 2.08 19.72
N PRO A 31 19.02 3.20 19.95
CA PRO A 31 18.51 4.57 19.94
C PRO A 31 18.45 5.26 18.56
N ASP A 32 18.98 4.64 17.49
CA ASP A 32 19.01 5.26 16.17
C ASP A 32 18.26 4.40 15.14
N PRO A 33 16.93 4.57 14.99
CA PRO A 33 16.14 3.79 14.07
C PRO A 33 16.41 4.09 12.60
N CYS A 34 17.08 5.22 12.29
CA CYS A 34 17.47 5.59 10.93
C CYS A 34 18.94 5.28 10.62
N LYS A 35 19.59 4.48 11.45
CA LYS A 35 21.00 4.10 11.28
C LYS A 35 21.27 3.62 9.84
N HIS A 36 22.41 4.05 9.29
CA HIS A 36 22.88 3.73 7.93
C HIS A 36 22.04 4.34 6.78
N ILE A 37 20.97 5.09 7.07
CA ILE A 37 20.16 5.77 6.05
C ILE A 37 20.58 7.23 5.99
N LYS A 38 20.92 7.67 4.77
CA LYS A 38 21.25 9.08 4.53
C LYS A 38 19.96 9.89 4.41
N PHE A 39 19.71 10.77 5.37
CA PHE A 39 18.56 11.68 5.33
C PHE A 39 18.62 12.59 4.10
N ASN A 40 17.52 12.63 3.33
CA ASN A 40 17.32 13.58 2.25
C ASN A 40 16.21 14.57 2.59
N PRO A 41 16.53 15.89 2.71
CA PRO A 41 15.53 16.91 3.05
C PRO A 41 14.39 17.06 2.03
N GLU A 42 14.57 16.63 0.77
CA GLU A 42 13.51 16.62 -0.24
C GLU A 42 12.36 15.65 0.12
N TYR A 43 12.64 14.68 0.97
CA TYR A 43 11.69 13.68 1.46
C TYR A 43 11.50 13.76 2.97
N ALA A 44 11.52 14.98 3.53
CA ALA A 44 11.39 15.21 4.97
C ALA A 44 10.07 14.64 5.54
N ASP A 45 9.04 14.49 4.72
CA ASP A 45 7.75 13.88 5.11
C ASP A 45 7.77 12.34 5.09
N SER A 46 8.90 11.74 4.69
CA SER A 46 9.10 10.29 4.71
C SER A 46 9.94 9.86 5.90
N VAL A 47 9.71 8.65 6.40
CA VAL A 47 10.48 8.07 7.50
C VAL A 47 11.97 8.06 7.14
N CYS A 48 12.82 8.53 8.04
CA CYS A 48 14.27 8.69 7.85
C CYS A 48 14.67 9.55 6.62
N GLY A 49 13.75 10.34 6.05
CA GLY A 49 14.01 11.09 4.82
C GLY A 49 14.22 10.20 3.60
N ASP A 50 13.70 8.96 3.61
CA ASP A 50 13.79 8.03 2.50
C ASP A 50 12.38 7.67 1.99
N PRO A 51 12.02 8.00 0.73
CA PRO A 51 10.67 7.79 0.22
C PRO A 51 10.27 6.32 0.15
N ARG A 52 11.24 5.39 0.14
CA ARG A 52 10.98 3.95 0.18
C ARG A 52 10.32 3.52 1.50
N LEU A 53 10.59 4.24 2.59
CA LEU A 53 10.04 3.95 3.92
C LEU A 53 8.62 4.51 4.13
N GLY A 54 8.10 5.25 3.16
CA GLY A 54 6.76 5.79 3.21
C GLY A 54 6.60 7.01 4.14
N PRO A 55 5.37 7.51 4.32
CA PRO A 55 5.11 8.74 5.04
C PRO A 55 5.42 8.62 6.55
N LEU A 56 5.75 9.73 7.21
CA LEU A 56 5.98 9.77 8.66
C LEU A 56 4.80 9.22 9.46
N THR A 57 3.59 9.64 9.10
CA THR A 57 2.35 9.18 9.71
C THR A 57 1.51 8.40 8.71
N LEU A 58 0.86 7.34 9.19
CA LEU A 58 -0.09 6.60 8.35
C LEU A 58 -1.33 7.45 8.07
N PRO A 59 -1.99 7.23 6.93
CA PRO A 59 -3.24 7.89 6.61
C PRO A 59 -4.29 7.67 7.71
N SER A 60 -4.88 8.77 8.20
CA SER A 60 -5.88 8.76 9.28
C SER A 60 -7.31 8.95 8.80
N ARG A 61 -7.51 9.20 7.48
CA ARG A 61 -8.84 9.41 6.91
C ARG A 61 -9.43 8.12 6.36
N PHE A 62 -10.73 7.97 6.51
CA PHE A 62 -11.50 6.90 5.85
C PHE A 62 -11.46 7.07 4.31
N PRO A 63 -11.39 5.98 3.53
CA PRO A 63 -11.35 4.57 3.95
C PRO A 63 -9.95 4.05 4.27
N VAL A 64 -8.89 4.77 3.91
CA VAL A 64 -7.50 4.29 3.99
C VAL A 64 -7.09 3.97 5.44
N SER A 65 -7.58 4.74 6.42
CA SER A 65 -7.34 4.47 7.84
C SER A 65 -7.81 3.08 8.27
N VAL A 66 -8.93 2.59 7.72
CA VAL A 66 -9.45 1.25 8.01
C VAL A 66 -8.62 0.18 7.29
N GLU A 67 -8.26 0.41 6.04
CA GLU A 67 -7.46 -0.53 5.26
C GLU A 67 -6.05 -0.70 5.82
N THR A 68 -5.49 0.34 6.45
CA THR A 68 -4.16 0.34 7.08
C THR A 68 -4.17 0.04 8.58
N ALA A 69 -5.33 -0.18 9.22
CA ALA A 69 -5.46 -0.32 10.67
C ALA A 69 -4.58 -1.44 11.28
N THR A 70 -4.30 -2.49 10.52
CA THR A 70 -3.45 -3.62 10.95
C THR A 70 -2.10 -3.64 10.25
N TYR A 71 -1.74 -2.56 9.54
CA TYR A 71 -0.52 -2.52 8.76
C TYR A 71 0.71 -2.33 9.63
N TYR A 72 1.58 -3.33 9.66
CA TYR A 72 2.87 -3.28 10.34
C TYR A 72 3.98 -3.02 9.32
N ARG A 73 4.35 -1.74 9.15
CA ARG A 73 5.06 -1.16 8.01
C ARG A 73 6.26 -1.96 7.51
N TYR A 74 7.08 -2.44 8.42
CA TYR A 74 8.37 -3.04 8.06
C TYR A 74 8.45 -4.52 8.42
N GLY A 75 7.34 -5.13 8.85
CA GLY A 75 7.32 -6.55 9.21
C GLY A 75 8.29 -6.92 10.33
N GLY A 76 8.55 -6.01 11.27
CA GLY A 76 9.48 -6.22 12.39
C GLY A 76 10.96 -5.97 12.05
N LEU A 77 11.27 -5.38 10.91
CA LEU A 77 12.62 -4.99 10.52
C LEU A 77 12.93 -3.54 10.93
N CYS A 78 14.22 -3.22 11.15
CA CYS A 78 14.69 -1.85 11.22
C CYS A 78 14.66 -1.21 9.81
N ALA A 79 14.75 0.10 9.72
CA ALA A 79 14.65 0.81 8.46
C ALA A 79 15.68 0.35 7.42
N ASP A 80 16.95 0.25 7.83
CA ASP A 80 18.04 -0.21 6.97
C ASP A 80 17.89 -1.70 6.59
N GLU A 81 17.49 -2.56 7.55
CA GLU A 81 17.20 -3.98 7.29
C GLU A 81 16.10 -4.16 6.25
N PHE A 82 15.03 -3.34 6.35
CA PHE A 82 13.92 -3.37 5.41
C PHE A 82 14.38 -2.99 3.99
N ILE A 83 15.13 -1.89 3.86
CA ILE A 83 15.64 -1.47 2.56
C ILE A 83 16.59 -2.52 1.99
N LEU A 84 17.57 -3.00 2.76
CA LEU A 84 18.51 -4.03 2.32
C LEU A 84 17.80 -5.30 1.87
N ARG A 85 16.78 -5.73 2.60
CA ARG A 85 16.03 -6.95 2.25
C ARG A 85 15.28 -6.81 0.93
N TRP A 86 14.65 -5.67 0.68
CA TRP A 86 13.72 -5.53 -0.43
C TRP A 86 14.27 -4.75 -1.63
N ALA A 87 15.29 -3.90 -1.44
CA ALA A 87 15.99 -3.22 -2.52
C ALA A 87 17.41 -3.78 -2.79
N GLY A 88 17.96 -4.56 -1.84
CA GLY A 88 19.30 -5.13 -1.93
C GLY A 88 20.43 -4.15 -1.66
N ASP A 89 20.15 -2.85 -1.55
CA ASP A 89 21.14 -1.79 -1.36
C ASP A 89 20.50 -0.59 -0.66
N LEU A 90 21.29 0.13 0.14
CA LEU A 90 20.88 1.39 0.76
C LEU A 90 20.95 2.59 -0.18
N ASP A 91 21.59 2.48 -1.35
CA ASP A 91 21.61 3.56 -2.35
C ASP A 91 20.17 4.01 -2.67
N PRO A 92 19.79 5.28 -2.46
CA PRO A 92 18.44 5.78 -2.71
C PRO A 92 18.02 5.71 -4.19
N LYS A 93 18.93 5.48 -5.11
CA LYS A 93 18.63 5.21 -6.52
C LYS A 93 18.16 3.79 -6.78
N LYS A 94 18.41 2.87 -5.85
CA LYS A 94 17.92 1.48 -5.92
C LYS A 94 16.51 1.41 -5.36
N TRP A 95 15.58 1.01 -6.21
CA TRP A 95 14.20 0.78 -5.81
C TRP A 95 13.98 -0.67 -5.41
N PHE A 96 12.81 -1.01 -4.94
CA PHE A 96 12.46 -2.34 -4.48
C PHE A 96 12.46 -3.40 -5.58
N ASN A 97 12.87 -4.60 -5.23
CA ASN A 97 12.63 -5.81 -6.01
C ASN A 97 11.21 -6.31 -5.68
N TYR A 98 10.40 -6.47 -6.70
CA TYR A 98 9.05 -7.01 -6.58
C TYR A 98 9.06 -8.52 -6.86
N PRO A 99 8.05 -9.26 -6.36
CA PRO A 99 7.96 -10.70 -6.60
C PRO A 99 7.76 -11.00 -8.08
N ASP A 100 8.30 -12.13 -8.52
CA ASP A 100 8.09 -12.65 -9.88
C ASP A 100 6.61 -12.94 -10.17
N PHE A 101 6.30 -13.27 -11.42
CA PHE A 101 4.96 -13.67 -11.89
C PHE A 101 3.85 -12.66 -11.56
N ASP A 102 4.15 -11.37 -11.74
CA ASP A 102 3.20 -10.28 -11.49
C ASP A 102 2.73 -10.22 -10.01
N GLY A 103 3.50 -10.77 -9.09
CA GLY A 103 3.19 -10.78 -7.66
C GLY A 103 2.06 -11.74 -7.25
N PHE A 104 1.68 -12.69 -8.11
CA PHE A 104 0.74 -13.74 -7.72
C PHE A 104 1.41 -14.79 -6.82
N ALA A 105 0.66 -15.29 -5.84
CA ALA A 105 1.08 -16.44 -5.06
C ALA A 105 1.26 -17.67 -5.98
N LEU A 106 2.19 -18.55 -5.60
CA LEU A 106 2.51 -19.75 -6.38
C LEU A 106 1.87 -20.98 -5.75
N ASP A 107 1.51 -21.92 -6.60
CA ASP A 107 1.11 -23.26 -6.18
C ASP A 107 2.33 -24.11 -5.76
N SER A 108 2.08 -25.35 -5.37
CA SER A 108 3.14 -26.31 -4.96
C SER A 108 4.13 -26.67 -6.06
N GLN A 109 3.83 -26.33 -7.31
CA GLN A 109 4.68 -26.56 -8.48
C GLN A 109 5.42 -25.28 -8.92
N GLY A 110 5.27 -24.17 -8.19
CA GLY A 110 5.88 -22.87 -8.51
C GLY A 110 5.16 -22.12 -9.65
N LYS A 111 3.91 -22.46 -9.97
CA LYS A 111 3.12 -21.75 -10.97
C LYS A 111 2.23 -20.69 -10.32
N PRO A 112 2.03 -19.53 -10.97
CA PRO A 112 1.17 -18.47 -10.43
C PRO A 112 -0.29 -18.94 -10.37
N ILE A 113 -0.90 -18.76 -9.20
CA ILE A 113 -2.32 -19.04 -8.96
C ILE A 113 -3.12 -17.86 -9.51
N LYS A 114 -3.61 -17.95 -10.74
CA LYS A 114 -4.44 -16.92 -11.35
C LYS A 114 -5.40 -17.49 -12.39
N ALA A 115 -6.54 -16.82 -12.56
CA ALA A 115 -7.52 -17.15 -13.59
C ALA A 115 -7.95 -15.87 -14.33
N GLU A 116 -8.27 -15.99 -15.62
CA GLU A 116 -8.87 -14.88 -16.35
C GLU A 116 -10.30 -14.65 -15.87
N VAL A 117 -10.65 -13.40 -15.60
CA VAL A 117 -11.98 -12.98 -15.17
C VAL A 117 -12.42 -11.77 -15.97
N THR A 118 -13.74 -11.62 -16.14
CA THR A 118 -14.34 -10.41 -16.68
C THR A 118 -14.81 -9.52 -15.54
N LEU A 119 -14.35 -8.28 -15.52
CA LEU A 119 -14.89 -7.25 -14.64
C LEU A 119 -16.16 -6.71 -15.28
N THR A 120 -17.28 -6.87 -14.59
CA THR A 120 -18.61 -6.46 -15.07
C THR A 120 -18.92 -5.01 -14.69
N VAL A 121 -19.84 -4.40 -15.42
CA VAL A 121 -20.32 -3.03 -15.15
C VAL A 121 -20.82 -2.91 -13.71
N GLY A 122 -20.55 -1.77 -13.08
CA GLY A 122 -20.90 -1.46 -11.68
C GLY A 122 -19.93 -2.01 -10.65
N ARG A 123 -18.99 -2.90 -11.00
CA ARG A 123 -17.99 -3.39 -10.07
C ARG A 123 -17.05 -2.26 -9.66
N LYS A 124 -16.84 -2.10 -8.35
CA LYS A 124 -15.87 -1.18 -7.79
C LYS A 124 -14.55 -1.89 -7.50
N VAL A 125 -13.45 -1.25 -7.84
CA VAL A 125 -12.08 -1.69 -7.57
C VAL A 125 -11.27 -0.51 -7.09
N ASP A 126 -10.19 -0.76 -6.38
CA ASP A 126 -9.33 0.28 -5.85
C ASP A 126 -7.85 0.02 -6.15
N ARG A 127 -7.05 1.07 -5.92
CA ARG A 127 -5.62 1.03 -6.15
C ARG A 127 -4.89 2.02 -5.26
N PHE A 128 -3.76 1.59 -4.70
CA PHE A 128 -2.72 2.45 -4.17
C PHE A 128 -1.64 2.66 -5.23
N GLY A 129 -1.43 3.88 -5.65
CA GLY A 129 -0.41 4.25 -6.64
C GLY A 129 -0.97 4.83 -7.93
N SER A 130 -0.10 5.37 -8.76
CA SER A 130 -0.43 6.07 -10.02
C SER A 130 -1.31 5.25 -10.97
N PRO A 131 -2.24 5.89 -11.72
CA PRO A 131 -3.08 5.23 -12.72
C PRO A 131 -2.31 4.64 -13.90
N LYS A 132 -1.01 4.89 -14.02
CA LYS A 132 -0.15 4.23 -15.01
C LYS A 132 0.07 2.74 -14.72
N GLY A 133 -0.26 2.28 -13.50
CA GLY A 133 -0.14 0.88 -13.13
C GLY A 133 -1.28 0.01 -13.68
N LYS A 134 -1.07 -1.31 -13.61
CA LYS A 134 -1.97 -2.34 -14.14
C LYS A 134 -2.60 -3.22 -13.05
N PHE A 135 -2.43 -2.89 -11.77
CA PHE A 135 -2.96 -3.70 -10.68
C PHE A 135 -4.05 -2.94 -9.94
N VAL A 136 -5.16 -3.62 -9.70
CA VAL A 136 -6.24 -3.15 -8.83
C VAL A 136 -6.64 -4.29 -7.88
N ALA A 137 -7.34 -3.93 -6.81
CA ALA A 137 -7.92 -4.89 -5.87
C ALA A 137 -9.44 -4.69 -5.78
N PRO A 138 -10.21 -5.66 -5.27
CA PRO A 138 -11.57 -5.40 -4.85
C PRO A 138 -11.60 -4.29 -3.79
N LEU A 139 -12.55 -3.36 -3.93
CA LEU A 139 -12.72 -2.23 -3.01
C LEU A 139 -12.72 -2.69 -1.54
N GLY A 140 -11.96 -2.00 -0.69
CA GLY A 140 -11.87 -2.26 0.74
C GLY A 140 -10.96 -3.42 1.14
N SER A 141 -10.12 -3.92 0.22
CA SER A 141 -9.11 -4.92 0.57
C SER A 141 -8.06 -4.32 1.50
N SER A 142 -7.78 -4.96 2.65
CA SER A 142 -6.80 -4.46 3.62
C SER A 142 -5.40 -4.29 3.00
N TYR A 143 -4.65 -3.29 3.47
CA TYR A 143 -3.32 -2.98 2.92
C TYR A 143 -2.33 -4.14 3.11
N ILE A 144 -2.38 -4.83 4.25
CA ILE A 144 -1.52 -5.99 4.53
C ILE A 144 -1.73 -7.14 3.54
N SER A 145 -2.94 -7.31 3.02
CA SER A 145 -3.27 -8.38 2.09
C SER A 145 -2.79 -8.11 0.66
N ARG A 146 -2.39 -6.87 0.37
CA ARG A 146 -1.88 -6.44 -0.95
C ARG A 146 -0.38 -6.59 -1.08
N SER A 147 0.36 -6.82 0.01
CA SER A 147 1.84 -6.87 0.05
C SER A 147 2.50 -5.68 -0.66
N LEU A 148 1.97 -4.48 -0.45
CA LEU A 148 2.54 -3.24 -0.99
C LEU A 148 3.57 -2.66 -0.03
N PRO A 149 4.62 -1.97 -0.54
CA PRO A 149 5.58 -1.28 0.30
C PRO A 149 4.98 0.00 0.90
N PRO A 150 5.51 0.50 2.02
CA PRO A 150 5.00 1.70 2.68
C PRO A 150 5.05 2.96 1.81
N SER A 151 5.91 3.00 0.80
CA SER A 151 5.98 4.09 -0.19
C SER A 151 4.69 4.33 -0.97
N ASN A 152 3.83 3.31 -1.12
CA ASN A 152 2.55 3.46 -1.80
C ASN A 152 1.49 4.22 -0.97
N LEU A 153 1.76 4.47 0.31
CA LEU A 153 0.94 5.31 1.19
C LEU A 153 1.37 6.79 1.19
N ALA A 154 2.46 7.13 0.50
CA ALA A 154 2.87 8.52 0.35
C ALA A 154 1.86 9.30 -0.50
N PRO A 155 1.60 10.60 -0.20
CA PRO A 155 0.72 11.43 -1.00
C PRO A 155 1.14 11.44 -2.47
N GLY A 156 0.16 11.36 -3.37
CA GLY A 156 0.40 11.46 -4.81
C GLY A 156 0.94 12.85 -5.18
N LYS A 157 1.80 12.93 -6.20
CA LYS A 157 2.38 14.20 -6.68
C LYS A 157 1.32 15.19 -7.22
N THR A 158 0.15 14.71 -7.59
CA THR A 158 -0.92 15.50 -8.18
C THR A 158 -1.90 16.10 -7.19
N GLY A 159 -1.78 15.79 -5.90
CA GLY A 159 -2.54 16.44 -4.82
C GLY A 159 -4.06 16.24 -4.81
N ASN A 160 -4.63 15.55 -5.80
CA ASN A 160 -6.07 15.42 -5.94
C ASN A 160 -6.69 14.31 -5.09
N TYR A 161 -5.89 13.35 -4.63
CA TYR A 161 -6.34 12.25 -3.79
C TYR A 161 -5.41 12.11 -2.59
N PRO A 162 -5.95 12.02 -1.37
CA PRO A 162 -5.15 11.76 -0.20
C PRO A 162 -4.51 10.37 -0.34
N ASP A 163 -3.26 10.26 0.11
CA ASP A 163 -2.58 8.99 0.33
C ASP A 163 -2.39 8.11 -0.92
N ASN A 164 -2.43 8.70 -2.13
CA ASN A 164 -2.25 8.00 -3.41
C ASN A 164 -3.25 6.82 -3.60
N TYR A 165 -4.45 6.97 -3.01
CA TYR A 165 -5.52 5.99 -3.07
C TYR A 165 -6.60 6.41 -4.05
N HIS A 166 -7.03 5.48 -4.89
CA HIS A 166 -7.96 5.73 -5.99
C HIS A 166 -9.01 4.62 -6.03
N VAL A 167 -10.26 4.99 -6.22
CA VAL A 167 -11.38 4.06 -6.40
C VAL A 167 -11.98 4.24 -7.78
N TYR A 168 -12.26 3.13 -8.45
CA TYR A 168 -12.79 3.13 -9.80
C TYR A 168 -14.04 2.27 -9.91
N MET A 169 -14.99 2.69 -10.75
CA MET A 169 -16.15 1.90 -11.14
C MET A 169 -16.02 1.46 -12.58
N VAL A 170 -16.35 0.21 -12.85
CA VAL A 170 -16.38 -0.38 -14.20
C VAL A 170 -17.59 0.14 -14.95
N LEU A 171 -17.38 0.79 -16.10
CA LEU A 171 -18.44 1.29 -17.00
C LEU A 171 -18.69 0.38 -18.20
N LYS A 172 -17.67 -0.34 -18.68
CA LYS A 172 -17.76 -1.34 -19.76
C LYS A 172 -16.99 -2.58 -19.36
N PRO A 173 -17.49 -3.78 -19.69
CA PRO A 173 -16.79 -5.00 -19.31
C PRO A 173 -15.41 -5.09 -19.96
N PHE A 174 -14.44 -5.62 -19.21
CA PHE A 174 -13.09 -5.94 -19.70
C PHE A 174 -12.48 -7.08 -18.89
N SER A 175 -11.45 -7.73 -19.45
CA SER A 175 -10.80 -8.87 -18.82
C SER A 175 -9.53 -8.49 -18.06
N GLY A 176 -9.24 -9.25 -17.02
CA GLY A 176 -7.99 -9.24 -16.27
C GLY A 176 -7.70 -10.61 -15.67
N PHE A 177 -6.57 -10.75 -14.99
CA PHE A 177 -6.20 -11.96 -14.25
C PHE A 177 -6.39 -11.73 -12.76
N LEU A 178 -7.26 -12.51 -12.14
CA LEU A 178 -7.53 -12.49 -10.70
C LEU A 178 -6.76 -13.62 -10.01
N GLY A 179 -6.13 -13.34 -8.90
CA GLY A 179 -5.49 -14.34 -8.06
C GLY A 179 -5.00 -13.75 -6.72
N PRO A 180 -4.57 -14.63 -5.79
CA PRO A 180 -4.02 -14.19 -4.52
C PRO A 180 -2.65 -13.54 -4.68
N VAL A 181 -2.37 -12.54 -3.85
CA VAL A 181 -1.09 -11.83 -3.79
C VAL A 181 -0.06 -12.66 -3.03
N ALA A 182 1.17 -12.74 -3.53
CA ALA A 182 2.30 -13.34 -2.82
C ALA A 182 2.64 -12.54 -1.54
N SER A 183 3.14 -13.22 -0.50
CA SER A 183 3.71 -12.56 0.68
C SER A 183 4.97 -11.79 0.29
N TRP A 184 5.01 -10.48 0.56
CA TRP A 184 6.15 -9.62 0.24
C TRP A 184 6.21 -8.42 1.20
N PHE A 185 7.30 -7.71 1.25
CA PHE A 185 7.52 -6.54 2.14
C PHE A 185 7.20 -6.80 3.62
N GLY A 186 7.38 -8.03 4.09
CA GLY A 186 7.05 -8.42 5.46
C GLY A 186 5.54 -8.51 5.72
N GLN A 187 4.71 -8.50 4.67
CA GLN A 187 3.25 -8.62 4.76
C GLN A 187 2.78 -10.02 4.34
N PRO A 188 1.67 -10.52 4.92
CA PRO A 188 1.17 -11.87 4.63
C PRO A 188 0.69 -12.05 3.19
N GLY A 189 0.23 -10.98 2.54
CA GLY A 189 -0.39 -11.11 1.22
C GLY A 189 -1.73 -11.84 1.27
N LEU A 190 -1.97 -12.71 0.28
CA LEU A 190 -3.16 -13.56 0.09
C LEU A 190 -4.48 -12.81 -0.17
N GLY A 191 -4.46 -11.47 -0.22
CA GLY A 191 -5.58 -10.71 -0.77
C GLY A 191 -5.72 -10.95 -2.27
N SER A 192 -6.89 -10.67 -2.80
CA SER A 192 -7.11 -10.73 -4.25
C SER A 192 -6.52 -9.52 -4.95
N GLN A 193 -5.73 -9.76 -5.99
CA GLN A 193 -5.35 -8.72 -6.95
C GLN A 193 -5.88 -9.06 -8.34
N ILE A 194 -6.11 -8.03 -9.13
CA ILE A 194 -6.49 -8.14 -10.53
C ILE A 194 -5.39 -7.47 -11.35
N HIS A 195 -4.67 -8.25 -12.15
CA HIS A 195 -3.71 -7.74 -13.12
C HIS A 195 -4.44 -7.46 -14.44
N LEU A 196 -4.51 -6.19 -14.79
CA LEU A 196 -5.20 -5.67 -15.97
C LEU A 196 -4.32 -5.84 -17.22
N LYS A 197 -4.93 -6.05 -18.38
CA LYS A 197 -4.22 -6.10 -19.67
C LYS A 197 -3.71 -4.72 -20.09
N SER A 198 -4.46 -3.66 -19.76
CA SER A 198 -4.12 -2.25 -19.98
C SER A 198 -3.87 -1.54 -18.64
N SER A 199 -3.21 -0.38 -18.68
CA SER A 199 -3.09 0.48 -17.50
C SER A 199 -4.47 1.04 -17.10
N VAL A 200 -4.60 1.47 -15.84
CA VAL A 200 -5.82 2.16 -15.39
C VAL A 200 -6.04 3.44 -16.20
N GLU A 201 -4.97 4.19 -16.52
CA GLU A 201 -5.03 5.42 -17.33
C GLU A 201 -5.62 5.16 -18.73
N GLU A 202 -5.20 4.06 -19.40
CA GLU A 202 -5.75 3.64 -20.69
C GLU A 202 -7.24 3.26 -20.57
N LEU A 203 -7.63 2.56 -19.51
CA LEU A 203 -9.02 2.18 -19.27
C LEU A 203 -9.91 3.38 -18.93
N LEU A 204 -9.39 4.39 -18.21
CA LEU A 204 -10.08 5.67 -17.98
C LEU A 204 -10.28 6.43 -19.29
N THR A 205 -9.21 6.58 -20.09
CA THR A 205 -9.26 7.27 -21.39
C THR A 205 -10.22 6.58 -22.37
N GLY A 206 -10.25 5.23 -22.35
CA GLY A 206 -11.15 4.42 -23.17
C GLY A 206 -12.60 4.37 -22.68
N GLY A 207 -12.90 4.99 -21.52
CA GLY A 207 -14.24 4.99 -20.90
C GLY A 207 -14.68 3.60 -20.43
N PHE A 208 -13.74 2.72 -20.03
CA PHE A 208 -14.01 1.45 -19.38
C PHE A 208 -14.11 1.59 -17.88
N LEU A 209 -13.35 2.53 -17.30
CA LEU A 209 -13.37 2.87 -15.90
C LEU A 209 -13.78 4.35 -15.72
N ARG A 210 -14.38 4.65 -14.59
CA ARG A 210 -14.56 5.99 -14.05
C ARG A 210 -13.97 6.05 -12.66
N GLU A 211 -13.18 7.06 -12.37
CA GLU A 211 -12.72 7.33 -11.04
C GLU A 211 -13.85 7.91 -10.20
N LEU A 212 -14.00 7.40 -8.97
CA LEU A 212 -15.02 7.83 -8.03
C LEU A 212 -14.47 8.90 -7.09
N ARG A 213 -15.32 9.84 -6.69
CA ARG A 213 -15.04 10.74 -5.58
C ARG A 213 -15.27 10.01 -4.26
N GLU A 214 -14.71 10.51 -3.19
CA GLU A 214 -14.81 9.93 -1.85
C GLU A 214 -16.27 9.75 -1.39
N ASP A 215 -17.15 10.68 -1.74
CA ASP A 215 -18.59 10.64 -1.44
C ASP A 215 -19.38 9.58 -2.23
N GLU A 216 -18.76 8.99 -3.26
CA GLU A 216 -19.37 7.95 -4.10
C GLU A 216 -18.94 6.52 -3.71
N TYR A 217 -18.01 6.36 -2.75
CA TYR A 217 -17.45 5.03 -2.44
C TYR A 217 -18.49 4.06 -1.90
N ASP A 218 -19.41 4.53 -1.06
CA ASP A 218 -20.44 3.73 -0.42
C ASP A 218 -21.77 3.69 -1.17
N GLU A 219 -21.92 4.45 -2.26
CA GLU A 219 -23.13 4.37 -3.08
C GLU A 219 -23.29 2.97 -3.66
N PRO A 220 -24.50 2.35 -3.52
CA PRO A 220 -24.80 1.12 -4.23
C PRO A 220 -24.57 1.37 -5.73
N SER A 221 -23.88 0.45 -6.41
CA SER A 221 -23.86 0.53 -7.86
C SER A 221 -25.32 0.52 -8.36
N GLU A 222 -25.69 1.38 -9.32
CA GLU A 222 -27.01 1.36 -9.95
C GLU A 222 -27.39 -0.02 -10.54
N TYR A 223 -26.42 -0.92 -10.61
CA TYR A 223 -26.52 -2.32 -10.97
C TYR A 223 -26.58 -3.22 -9.71
N SER A 224 -27.37 -2.81 -8.70
CA SER A 224 -27.63 -3.66 -7.55
C SER A 224 -28.25 -4.98 -8.01
N TYR A 225 -27.65 -6.06 -7.53
CA TYR A 225 -28.12 -7.44 -7.59
C TYR A 225 -29.64 -7.51 -7.62
N ASP A 226 -30.21 -7.91 -8.77
CA ASP A 226 -31.60 -8.32 -8.85
C ASP A 226 -31.72 -9.68 -8.14
N PRO A 227 -32.36 -9.76 -6.96
CA PRO A 227 -32.52 -11.02 -6.25
C PRO A 227 -33.44 -12.00 -6.98
N ASN A 228 -34.03 -11.63 -8.14
CA ASN A 228 -34.95 -12.46 -8.91
C ASN A 228 -34.66 -12.44 -10.43
N PRO A 229 -33.52 -13.00 -10.91
CA PRO A 229 -33.19 -13.01 -12.35
C PRO A 229 -34.07 -13.97 -13.19
N GLY A 230 -35.18 -14.45 -12.70
CA GLY A 230 -36.03 -15.47 -13.34
C GLY A 230 -37.47 -15.04 -13.66
N LYS A 231 -37.83 -13.76 -13.62
CA LYS A 231 -39.13 -13.25 -14.02
C LYS A 231 -39.02 -12.19 -15.11
N ALA A 232 -38.58 -12.57 -16.29
CA ALA A 232 -38.80 -11.84 -17.51
C ALA A 232 -39.36 -12.80 -18.57
#